data_ac1b29224390048d5effbfc5cf11f0b7
#
_entry.id   ac1b29224390048d5effbfc5cf11f0b7
#
_cell.length_a   1.000
_cell.length_b   1.000
_cell.length_c   1.000
_cell.angle_alpha   90.00
_cell.angle_beta   90.00
_cell.angle_gamma   90.00
#
_symmetry.space_group_name_H-M   'P 1'
#
loop_
_entity.id
_entity.type
_entity.pdbx_description
1 polymer ?
#
loop_
_entity_poly.entity_id
_entity_poly.type
_entity_poly.pdbx_seq_one_letter_code
_entity_poly.pdbx_strand_id
1 'polypeptide(L)'
;GGRVWDIRMGNGHAPEHATFWSRDDNLVIGGDQLLPSISANLGVYATEPDADPVAEWLTSCAAFIPLARDDHFVLGGHKLPFTGLPLRLHQMIENQRGALARLEAFLEQPRRGGDCFMPVFKREITGDAYGLALVEAIAHLNHLQQAGRVNRWLDADGAYLWQTVARSKEN
;
A
#
# COMPACT_ATOMS: atom_id res chain seq x y z
N GLY A 1 28.50 5.02 13.64
CA GLY A 1 29.33 5.47 14.67
C GLY A 1 28.68 5.68 16.04
N GLY A 2 28.62 4.66 16.92
CA GLY A 2 28.31 4.83 18.34
C GLY A 2 26.84 4.94 18.74
N ARG A 3 25.89 5.07 17.81
CA ARG A 3 24.46 5.10 18.09
C ARG A 3 23.88 3.71 18.31
N VAL A 4 22.93 3.61 19.23
CA VAL A 4 22.14 2.40 19.45
C VAL A 4 20.79 2.52 18.68
N TRP A 5 20.43 1.46 17.99
CA TRP A 5 19.22 1.45 17.14
C TRP A 5 18.30 0.30 17.51
N ASP A 6 17.01 0.59 17.59
CA ASP A 6 15.98 -0.42 17.50
C ASP A 6 15.67 -0.64 16.01
N ILE A 7 15.74 -1.90 15.57
CA ILE A 7 15.36 -2.27 14.21
C ILE A 7 13.91 -2.71 14.24
N ARG A 8 13.10 -2.14 13.35
CA ARG A 8 11.70 -2.49 13.16
C ARG A 8 11.46 -2.86 11.71
N MET A 9 10.87 -4.00 11.47
CA MET A 9 10.57 -4.48 10.14
C MET A 9 9.19 -4.01 9.71
N GLY A 10 9.09 -3.55 8.46
CA GLY A 10 7.85 -3.32 7.75
C GLY A 10 7.76 -4.22 6.53
N ASN A 11 6.55 -4.43 6.02
CA ASN A 11 6.27 -5.24 4.85
C ASN A 11 5.34 -4.51 3.90
N GLY A 12 5.10 -5.07 2.74
CA GLY A 12 4.21 -4.58 1.70
C GLY A 12 4.95 -3.90 0.56
N HIS A 13 5.86 -2.96 0.83
CA HIS A 13 6.75 -2.40 -0.21
C HIS A 13 7.86 -3.39 -0.58
N ALA A 14 8.52 -3.92 0.42
CA ALA A 14 9.52 -4.97 0.30
C ALA A 14 9.41 -5.90 1.51
N PRO A 15 9.69 -7.20 1.34
CA PRO A 15 9.73 -8.13 2.47
C PRO A 15 10.77 -7.67 3.50
N GLU A 16 10.38 -7.70 4.78
CA GLU A 16 11.27 -7.39 5.91
C GLU A 16 12.05 -6.07 5.75
N HIS A 17 11.39 -5.03 5.21
CA HIS A 17 12.00 -3.72 5.04
C HIS A 17 12.42 -3.14 6.39
N ALA A 18 13.73 -3.09 6.66
CA ALA A 18 14.27 -2.62 7.91
C ALA A 18 14.14 -1.10 8.07
N THR A 19 13.58 -0.65 9.19
CA THR A 19 13.62 0.74 9.65
C THR A 19 14.46 0.83 10.93
N PHE A 20 15.19 1.93 11.11
CA PHE A 20 16.11 2.11 12.23
C PHE A 20 15.64 3.28 13.09
N TRP A 21 15.40 3.02 14.36
CA TRP A 21 14.88 3.98 15.34
C TRP A 21 15.95 4.22 16.39
N SER A 22 16.50 5.45 16.44
CA SER A 22 17.54 5.81 17.39
C SER A 22 17.02 5.73 18.82
N ARG A 23 17.84 5.13 19.72
CA ARG A 23 17.57 5.13 21.16
C ARG A 23 18.20 6.34 21.87
N ASP A 24 19.09 7.03 21.16
CA ASP A 24 19.89 8.13 21.75
C ASP A 24 19.26 9.50 21.44
N ASP A 25 18.42 9.59 20.41
CA ASP A 25 17.76 10.83 19.99
C ASP A 25 16.44 10.53 19.24
N ASN A 26 15.89 11.54 18.54
CA ASN A 26 14.62 11.42 17.81
C ASN A 26 14.78 10.99 16.33
N LEU A 27 15.96 10.53 15.90
CA LEU A 27 16.21 10.17 14.51
C LEU A 27 15.60 8.81 14.15
N VAL A 28 14.90 8.78 13.01
CA VAL A 28 14.37 7.55 12.39
C VAL A 28 14.84 7.47 10.94
N ILE A 29 15.47 6.35 10.55
CA ILE A 29 15.76 6.05 9.15
C ILE A 29 14.65 5.11 8.65
N GLY A 30 13.74 5.66 7.85
CA GLY A 30 12.51 5.00 7.46
C GLY A 30 12.57 4.28 6.10
N GLY A 31 13.58 4.58 5.26
CA GLY A 31 13.62 4.08 3.89
C GLY A 31 12.30 4.35 3.17
N ASP A 32 11.87 3.43 2.33
CA ASP A 32 10.60 3.57 1.62
C ASP A 32 9.37 3.16 2.45
N GLN A 33 9.60 2.64 3.65
CA GLN A 33 8.52 2.32 4.58
C GLN A 33 7.88 3.57 5.20
N LEU A 34 8.65 4.65 5.39
CA LEU A 34 8.19 5.90 6.02
C LEU A 34 8.53 7.09 5.13
N LEU A 35 7.63 7.44 4.22
CA LEU A 35 7.78 8.53 3.26
C LEU A 35 6.88 9.72 3.62
N PRO A 36 7.35 10.98 3.42
CA PRO A 36 6.66 12.18 3.91
C PRO A 36 5.37 12.52 3.17
N SER A 37 5.31 12.29 1.86
CA SER A 37 4.20 12.81 1.02
C SER A 37 3.77 11.90 -0.12
N ILE A 38 4.55 10.87 -0.43
CA ILE A 38 4.23 9.87 -1.46
C ILE A 38 3.98 8.51 -0.80
N SER A 39 3.32 7.60 -1.51
CA SER A 39 3.22 6.21 -1.11
C SER A 39 4.35 5.41 -1.73
N ALA A 40 4.87 4.42 -1.01
CA ALA A 40 5.68 3.39 -1.60
C ALA A 40 4.83 2.55 -2.56
N ASN A 41 5.44 2.02 -3.61
CA ASN A 41 4.76 1.08 -4.50
C ASN A 41 4.52 -0.25 -3.78
N LEU A 42 3.30 -0.76 -3.85
CA LEU A 42 2.89 -2.04 -3.28
C LEU A 42 2.59 -3.00 -4.42
N GLY A 43 3.63 -3.62 -4.98
CA GLY A 43 3.50 -4.41 -6.20
C GLY A 43 3.31 -5.90 -5.96
N VAL A 44 2.46 -6.53 -6.78
CA VAL A 44 2.38 -7.99 -6.92
C VAL A 44 3.16 -8.42 -8.15
N TYR A 45 4.02 -9.41 -7.99
CA TYR A 45 4.90 -9.89 -9.04
C TYR A 45 4.55 -11.34 -9.45
N ALA A 46 5.02 -11.74 -10.64
CA ALA A 46 4.70 -13.05 -11.21
C ALA A 46 5.20 -14.24 -10.37
N THR A 47 6.18 -14.03 -9.51
CA THR A 47 6.70 -15.03 -8.55
C THR A 47 5.72 -15.32 -7.40
N GLU A 48 4.87 -14.36 -7.05
CA GLU A 48 3.90 -14.45 -5.95
C GLU A 48 2.58 -13.78 -6.38
N PRO A 49 1.86 -14.35 -7.36
CA PRO A 49 0.74 -13.68 -8.03
C PRO A 49 -0.47 -13.42 -7.12
N ASP A 50 -0.58 -14.13 -6.01
CA ASP A 50 -1.67 -14.01 -5.05
C ASP A 50 -1.23 -13.28 -3.74
N ALA A 51 -0.06 -12.64 -3.72
CA ALA A 51 0.40 -11.85 -2.57
C ALA A 51 -0.56 -10.70 -2.25
N ASP A 52 -0.61 -10.31 -0.97
CA ASP A 52 -1.39 -9.17 -0.48
C ASP A 52 -0.49 -8.11 0.21
N PRO A 53 0.35 -7.41 -0.55
CA PRO A 53 1.24 -6.40 0.01
C PRO A 53 0.48 -5.20 0.60
N VAL A 54 -0.79 -5.01 0.25
CA VAL A 54 -1.64 -3.95 0.85
C VAL A 54 -1.97 -4.28 2.30
N ALA A 55 -2.37 -5.53 2.61
CA ALA A 55 -2.61 -5.97 3.99
C ALA A 55 -1.34 -5.90 4.83
N GLU A 56 -0.20 -6.34 4.27
CA GLU A 56 1.10 -6.27 4.94
C GLU A 56 1.49 -4.83 5.26
N TRP A 57 1.30 -3.91 4.31
CA TRP A 57 1.57 -2.48 4.49
C TRP A 57 0.70 -1.87 5.58
N LEU A 58 -0.61 -2.10 5.54
CA LEU A 58 -1.54 -1.60 6.54
C LEU A 58 -1.19 -2.10 7.95
N THR A 59 -0.84 -3.38 8.05
CA THR A 59 -0.40 -4.01 9.31
C THR A 59 0.89 -3.36 9.81
N SER A 60 1.86 -3.16 8.94
CA SER A 60 3.14 -2.52 9.28
C SER A 60 2.96 -1.08 9.74
N CYS A 61 2.17 -0.28 9.02
CA CYS A 61 1.88 1.09 9.41
C CYS A 61 1.16 1.15 10.77
N ALA A 62 0.19 0.26 11.02
CA ALA A 62 -0.50 0.19 12.30
C ALA A 62 0.45 -0.20 13.46
N ALA A 63 1.39 -1.12 13.23
CA ALA A 63 2.38 -1.53 14.22
C ALA A 63 3.36 -0.40 14.58
N PHE A 64 3.60 0.55 13.69
CA PHE A 64 4.48 1.70 13.97
C PHE A 64 3.79 2.84 14.73
N ILE A 65 2.46 2.94 14.72
CA ILE A 65 1.73 4.01 15.43
C ILE A 65 2.12 4.13 16.91
N PRO A 66 2.13 3.06 17.72
CA PRO A 66 2.48 3.16 19.14
C PRO A 66 3.94 3.52 19.40
N LEU A 67 4.81 3.43 18.39
CA LEU A 67 6.23 3.76 18.47
C LEU A 67 6.50 5.21 18.05
N ALA A 68 5.60 5.77 17.25
CA ALA A 68 5.78 7.07 16.62
C ALA A 68 5.57 8.22 17.62
N ARG A 69 6.42 9.26 17.51
CA ARG A 69 6.30 10.52 18.24
C ARG A 69 6.32 11.69 17.26
N ASP A 70 5.71 12.81 17.64
CA ASP A 70 5.64 14.01 16.81
C ASP A 70 7.00 14.63 16.54
N ASP A 71 7.93 14.49 17.48
CA ASP A 71 9.30 15.01 17.40
C ASP A 71 10.26 14.10 16.62
N HIS A 72 9.84 12.90 16.21
CA HIS A 72 10.69 12.05 15.38
C HIS A 72 11.09 12.78 14.09
N PHE A 73 12.40 12.87 13.84
CA PHE A 73 12.98 13.38 12.61
C PHE A 73 13.24 12.21 11.65
N VAL A 74 12.37 12.05 10.66
CA VAL A 74 12.36 10.87 9.79
C VAL A 74 13.09 11.13 8.49
N LEU A 75 14.05 10.26 8.19
CA LEU A 75 14.74 10.18 6.89
C LEU A 75 14.09 9.08 6.06
N GLY A 76 13.23 9.46 5.12
CA GLY A 76 12.68 8.54 4.11
C GLY A 76 13.68 8.27 2.99
N GLY A 77 13.45 7.21 2.20
CA GLY A 77 14.23 6.89 1.00
C GLY A 77 14.05 7.92 -0.11
N HIS A 78 12.95 8.65 -0.10
CA HIS A 78 12.60 9.69 -1.06
C HIS A 78 12.07 10.94 -0.38
N LYS A 79 12.24 12.10 -1.04
CA LYS A 79 11.80 13.42 -0.59
C LYS A 79 12.64 13.95 0.59
N LEU A 80 12.21 15.07 1.15
CA LEU A 80 12.88 15.71 2.28
C LEU A 80 12.56 15.00 3.59
N PRO A 81 13.47 15.07 4.59
CA PRO A 81 13.16 14.66 5.95
C PRO A 81 11.90 15.36 6.50
N PHE A 82 11.22 14.73 7.44
CA PHE A 82 9.98 15.26 8.01
C PHE A 82 9.81 14.94 9.50
N THR A 83 8.86 15.62 10.14
CA THR A 83 8.39 15.36 11.50
C THR A 83 6.88 15.10 11.48
N GLY A 84 6.27 14.81 12.65
CA GLY A 84 4.84 14.49 12.72
C GLY A 84 4.51 13.08 12.24
N LEU A 85 5.38 12.12 12.55
CA LEU A 85 5.26 10.73 12.13
C LEU A 85 3.91 10.07 12.49
N PRO A 86 3.30 10.31 13.70
CA PRO A 86 1.99 9.73 14.02
C PRO A 86 0.91 10.12 13.01
N LEU A 87 0.79 11.41 12.71
CA LEU A 87 -0.16 11.92 11.72
C LEU A 87 0.11 11.32 10.34
N ARG A 88 1.38 11.23 9.96
CA ARG A 88 1.76 10.66 8.66
C ARG A 88 1.37 9.19 8.51
N LEU A 89 1.55 8.37 9.54
CA LEU A 89 1.13 6.96 9.54
C LEU A 89 -0.39 6.83 9.36
N HIS A 90 -1.18 7.64 10.05
CA HIS A 90 -2.62 7.68 9.85
C HIS A 90 -3.00 8.07 8.42
N GLN A 91 -2.35 9.10 7.85
CA GLN A 91 -2.58 9.50 6.46
C GLN A 91 -2.24 8.38 5.46
N MET A 92 -1.16 7.64 5.69
CA MET A 92 -0.76 6.52 4.83
C MET A 92 -1.81 5.41 4.85
N ILE A 93 -2.33 5.05 6.02
CA ILE A 93 -3.41 4.06 6.18
C ILE A 93 -4.68 4.54 5.49
N GLU A 94 -5.13 5.78 5.75
CA GLU A 94 -6.35 6.31 5.16
C GLU A 94 -6.27 6.49 3.65
N ASN A 95 -5.10 6.79 3.10
CA ASN A 95 -4.89 6.84 1.65
C ASN A 95 -5.13 5.47 0.99
N GLN A 96 -4.63 4.39 1.59
CA GLN A 96 -4.84 3.03 1.10
C GLN A 96 -6.31 2.61 1.24
N ARG A 97 -6.93 2.86 2.40
CA ARG A 97 -8.36 2.58 2.61
C ARG A 97 -9.24 3.33 1.61
N GLY A 98 -8.92 4.61 1.36
CA GLY A 98 -9.62 5.41 0.37
C GLY A 98 -9.44 4.88 -1.07
N ALA A 99 -8.27 4.39 -1.43
CA ALA A 99 -8.04 3.74 -2.73
C ALA A 99 -8.86 2.46 -2.88
N LEU A 100 -8.86 1.60 -1.85
CA LEU A 100 -9.67 0.37 -1.82
C LEU A 100 -11.16 0.65 -1.94
N ALA A 101 -11.68 1.66 -1.23
CA ALA A 101 -13.10 2.02 -1.30
C ALA A 101 -13.52 2.52 -2.69
N ARG A 102 -12.68 3.35 -3.33
CA ARG A 102 -12.94 3.81 -4.71
C ARG A 102 -12.86 2.67 -5.71
N LEU A 103 -11.89 1.77 -5.56
CA LEU A 103 -11.73 0.62 -6.42
C LEU A 103 -12.92 -0.32 -6.31
N GLU A 104 -13.37 -0.65 -5.09
CA GLU A 104 -14.56 -1.50 -4.87
C GLU A 104 -15.82 -0.91 -5.53
N ALA A 105 -16.04 0.40 -5.38
CA ALA A 105 -17.15 1.09 -6.03
C ALA A 105 -17.04 1.05 -7.57
N PHE A 106 -15.82 1.15 -8.12
CA PHE A 106 -15.59 1.07 -9.56
C PHE A 106 -15.87 -0.32 -10.14
N LEU A 107 -15.72 -1.37 -9.33
CA LEU A 107 -15.88 -2.77 -9.71
C LEU A 107 -17.35 -3.26 -9.69
N GLU A 108 -18.35 -2.39 -9.64
CA GLU A 108 -19.76 -2.79 -9.85
C GLU A 108 -19.98 -3.47 -11.20
N GLN A 109 -19.13 -3.15 -12.20
CA GLN A 109 -19.05 -3.84 -13.47
C GLN A 109 -17.69 -4.55 -13.58
N PRO A 110 -17.62 -5.70 -14.30
CA PRO A 110 -16.36 -6.41 -14.52
C PRO A 110 -15.28 -5.51 -15.14
N ARG A 111 -14.07 -5.55 -14.59
CA ARG A 111 -12.93 -4.74 -15.05
C ARG A 111 -11.65 -5.58 -15.09
N ARG A 112 -10.76 -5.27 -16.04
CA ARG A 112 -9.38 -5.76 -16.06
C ARG A 112 -8.50 -4.90 -15.16
N GLY A 113 -7.34 -5.41 -14.71
CA GLY A 113 -6.44 -4.68 -13.83
C GLY A 113 -5.99 -3.33 -14.41
N GLY A 114 -5.74 -3.24 -15.72
CA GLY A 114 -5.36 -2.01 -16.39
C GLY A 114 -6.43 -0.92 -16.42
N ASP A 115 -7.72 -1.27 -16.21
CA ASP A 115 -8.83 -0.31 -16.13
C ASP A 115 -8.88 0.38 -14.76
N CYS A 116 -8.15 -0.14 -13.76
CA CYS A 116 -8.28 0.23 -12.36
C CYS A 116 -7.36 1.39 -11.92
N PHE A 117 -6.60 2.00 -12.81
CA PHE A 117 -5.64 3.05 -12.45
C PHE A 117 -6.31 4.30 -11.86
N MET A 118 -7.38 4.79 -12.51
CA MET A 118 -8.06 6.01 -12.04
C MET A 118 -8.61 5.89 -10.61
N PRO A 119 -9.33 4.82 -10.22
CA PRO A 119 -9.78 4.66 -8.84
C PRO A 119 -8.65 4.50 -7.83
N VAL A 120 -7.54 3.83 -8.20
CA VAL A 120 -6.40 3.64 -7.30
C VAL A 120 -5.59 4.94 -7.18
N PHE A 121 -5.12 5.52 -8.28
CA PHE A 121 -4.13 6.60 -8.28
C PHE A 121 -4.72 8.01 -8.44
N LYS A 122 -6.01 8.17 -8.75
CA LYS A 122 -6.68 9.45 -9.04
C LYS A 122 -6.05 10.23 -10.19
N ARG A 123 -5.39 9.54 -11.11
CA ARG A 123 -4.75 10.13 -12.31
C ARG A 123 -4.64 9.10 -13.41
N GLU A 124 -4.52 9.56 -14.63
CA GLU A 124 -4.14 8.73 -15.76
C GLU A 124 -2.69 8.26 -15.64
N ILE A 125 -2.44 7.03 -16.07
CA ILE A 125 -1.13 6.40 -16.06
C ILE A 125 -0.77 6.07 -17.53
N THR A 126 0.37 6.57 -17.97
CA THR A 126 0.88 6.36 -19.33
C THR A 126 2.39 6.11 -19.31
N GLY A 127 2.92 5.60 -20.41
CA GLY A 127 4.35 5.42 -20.61
C GLY A 127 5.00 4.50 -19.59
N ASP A 128 6.18 4.89 -19.12
CA ASP A 128 7.06 4.06 -18.29
C ASP A 128 6.47 3.73 -16.90
N ALA A 129 5.48 4.49 -16.45
CA ALA A 129 4.81 4.24 -15.18
C ALA A 129 3.78 3.08 -15.23
N TYR A 130 3.41 2.61 -16.43
CA TYR A 130 2.35 1.63 -16.63
C TYR A 130 2.61 0.32 -15.88
N GLY A 131 3.82 -0.23 -15.99
CA GLY A 131 4.18 -1.49 -15.34
C GLY A 131 4.07 -1.42 -13.81
N LEU A 132 4.62 -0.37 -13.20
CA LEU A 132 4.54 -0.16 -11.74
C LEU A 132 3.09 0.06 -11.27
N ALA A 133 2.29 0.79 -12.05
CA ALA A 133 0.89 1.01 -11.72
C ALA A 133 0.07 -0.27 -11.86
N LEU A 134 0.36 -1.12 -12.84
CA LEU A 134 -0.34 -2.38 -13.03
C LEU A 134 -0.12 -3.34 -11.85
N VAL A 135 1.13 -3.55 -11.43
CA VAL A 135 1.42 -4.44 -10.29
C VAL A 135 0.81 -3.93 -8.98
N GLU A 136 0.71 -2.61 -8.80
CA GLU A 136 0.07 -2.02 -7.64
C GLU A 136 -1.48 -2.09 -7.72
N ALA A 137 -2.06 -1.91 -8.91
CA ALA A 137 -3.50 -2.12 -9.11
C ALA A 137 -3.90 -3.57 -8.82
N ILE A 138 -3.09 -4.54 -9.27
CA ILE A 138 -3.29 -5.97 -8.96
C ILE A 138 -3.20 -6.22 -7.45
N ALA A 139 -2.27 -5.57 -6.74
CA ALA A 139 -2.17 -5.69 -5.29
C ALA A 139 -3.47 -5.26 -4.56
N HIS A 140 -4.06 -4.13 -4.98
CA HIS A 140 -5.33 -3.68 -4.42
C HIS A 140 -6.50 -4.61 -4.76
N LEU A 141 -6.50 -5.17 -5.98
CA LEU A 141 -7.49 -6.16 -6.40
C LEU A 141 -7.37 -7.48 -5.63
N ASN A 142 -6.15 -7.98 -5.41
CA ASN A 142 -5.89 -9.15 -4.58
C ASN A 142 -6.36 -8.93 -3.14
N HIS A 143 -6.07 -7.75 -2.56
CA HIS A 143 -6.54 -7.41 -1.22
C HIS A 143 -8.08 -7.50 -1.11
N LEU A 144 -8.80 -6.89 -2.05
CA LEU A 144 -10.26 -6.96 -2.07
C LEU A 144 -10.78 -8.38 -2.29
N GLN A 145 -10.10 -9.18 -3.11
CA GLN A 145 -10.45 -10.58 -3.35
C GLN A 145 -10.25 -11.43 -2.09
N GLN A 146 -9.11 -11.30 -1.42
CA GLN A 146 -8.83 -12.06 -0.19
C GLN A 146 -9.74 -11.65 0.96
N ALA A 147 -10.18 -10.40 0.99
CA ALA A 147 -11.22 -9.92 1.90
C ALA A 147 -12.65 -10.39 1.52
N GLY A 148 -12.83 -11.18 0.44
CA GLY A 148 -14.14 -11.66 -0.02
C GLY A 148 -15.04 -10.55 -0.59
N ARG A 149 -14.48 -9.39 -0.95
CA ARG A 149 -15.23 -8.21 -1.42
C ARG A 149 -15.41 -8.21 -2.93
N VAL A 150 -14.52 -8.89 -3.68
CA VAL A 150 -14.59 -9.05 -5.13
C VAL A 150 -14.37 -10.50 -5.53
N ASN A 151 -14.96 -10.89 -6.65
CA ASN A 151 -14.68 -12.15 -7.33
C ASN A 151 -13.69 -11.90 -8.48
N ARG A 152 -12.91 -12.94 -8.84
CA ARG A 152 -12.00 -12.96 -9.97
C ARG A 152 -12.26 -14.17 -10.86
N TRP A 153 -12.24 -13.98 -12.17
CA TRP A 153 -12.32 -15.06 -13.17
C TRP A 153 -11.57 -14.69 -14.45
N LEU A 154 -11.29 -15.65 -15.30
CA LEU A 154 -10.69 -15.40 -16.61
C LEU A 154 -11.78 -15.06 -17.64
N ASP A 155 -11.54 -14.08 -18.48
CA ASP A 155 -12.34 -13.80 -19.68
C ASP A 155 -11.96 -14.73 -20.85
N ALA A 156 -12.61 -14.54 -22.00
CA ALA A 156 -12.37 -15.34 -23.19
C ALA A 156 -10.95 -15.16 -23.77
N ASP A 157 -10.28 -14.04 -23.47
CA ASP A 157 -8.92 -13.75 -23.91
C ASP A 157 -7.86 -14.27 -22.93
N GLY A 158 -8.27 -14.88 -21.81
CA GLY A 158 -7.39 -15.37 -20.75
C GLY A 158 -6.90 -14.28 -19.80
N ALA A 159 -7.51 -13.09 -19.82
CA ALA A 159 -7.22 -12.03 -18.86
C ALA A 159 -8.14 -12.11 -17.64
N TYR A 160 -7.62 -11.77 -16.46
CA TYR A 160 -8.46 -11.70 -15.27
C TYR A 160 -9.40 -10.50 -15.32
N LEU A 161 -10.65 -10.77 -14.95
CA LEU A 161 -11.70 -9.80 -14.63
C LEU A 161 -12.00 -9.84 -13.13
N TRP A 162 -12.27 -8.68 -12.56
CA TRP A 162 -12.71 -8.53 -11.16
C TRP A 162 -14.04 -7.79 -11.11
N GLN A 163 -14.90 -8.21 -10.17
CA GLN A 163 -16.19 -7.56 -9.90
C GLN A 163 -16.55 -7.68 -8.43
N THR A 164 -17.15 -6.65 -7.86
CA THR A 164 -17.69 -6.67 -6.50
C THR A 164 -18.71 -7.79 -6.30
N VAL A 165 -18.62 -8.45 -5.15
CA VAL A 165 -19.64 -9.41 -4.72
C VAL A 165 -20.93 -8.63 -4.43
N ALA A 166 -22.03 -9.03 -5.07
CA ALA A 166 -23.33 -8.43 -4.78
C ALA A 166 -23.65 -8.58 -3.29
N ARG A 167 -23.76 -7.46 -2.57
CA ARG A 167 -24.25 -7.51 -1.19
C ARG A 167 -25.69 -7.97 -1.22
N SER A 168 -25.98 -9.11 -0.61
CA SER A 168 -27.36 -9.50 -0.32
C SER A 168 -27.99 -8.34 0.42
N LYS A 169 -29.04 -7.74 -0.14
CA LYS A 169 -29.85 -6.81 0.63
C LYS A 169 -30.50 -7.65 1.72
N GLU A 170 -29.94 -7.59 2.93
CA GLU A 170 -30.68 -8.07 4.10
C GLU A 170 -31.94 -7.22 4.19
N ASN A 171 -33.08 -7.89 4.05
CA ASN A 171 -34.42 -7.33 4.25
C ASN A 171 -34.67 -7.11 5.75
#